data_169c9ea49c7a25044dc342d440c1ad31
#
_entry.id   169c9ea49c7a25044dc342d440c1ad31
#
_cell.length_a   1.000
_cell.length_b   1.000
_cell.length_c   1.000
_cell.angle_alpha   90.00
_cell.angle_beta   90.00
_cell.angle_gamma   90.00
#
_symmetry.space_group_name_H-M   'P 1'
#
loop_
_entity.id
_entity.type
_entity.pdbx_description
1 polymer ?
#
loop_
_entity_poly.entity_id
_entity_poly.type
_entity_poly.pdbx_seq_one_letter_code
_entity_poly.pdbx_strand_id
1 'polypeptide(L)'
;MKYILIIMFAIGIMECKTKEEKGLVGDNWAEKLGFPKGSKVVILHADDIGMCSEANQAAEPYLLNDEIQSAAAMVPCPWFDEFAEWAINNPQEDIGLHLTLTSEWQTYRWGPVSDPKSVPGLIDPDGFLWHEVVGVVNHATAEEVEIEIRAQIERSIQLGYRPDHIDTHMGTLYSRADYAYVYFKAAMDYNIPAMAIEFTPEIVEKFRGQGYPITDEMIEFFNQYSLPKLDDFFSVPQGNTYEEKIAIFFQLIQSLNPGISEIIFHPSVETENLKGITNSWQQRVWEAKMFSDPAVIEFMQAEGI
;
A
#
# COMPACT_ATOMS: atom_id res chain seq x y z
N MET A 1 -52.69 -23.32 -58.14
CA MET A 1 -52.14 -23.95 -56.92
C MET A 1 -51.03 -23.03 -56.40
N LYS A 2 -51.33 -22.30 -55.30
CA LYS A 2 -50.40 -21.38 -54.63
C LYS A 2 -49.80 -22.15 -53.45
N TYR A 3 -48.53 -22.37 -53.40
CA TYR A 3 -47.80 -22.87 -52.23
C TYR A 3 -47.49 -21.73 -51.30
N ILE A 4 -48.03 -21.78 -50.05
CA ILE A 4 -47.70 -20.88 -48.95
C ILE A 4 -46.55 -21.51 -48.21
N LEU A 5 -45.39 -20.81 -48.21
CA LEU A 5 -44.19 -21.19 -47.45
C LEU A 5 -44.30 -20.58 -46.05
N ILE A 6 -44.51 -21.43 -45.04
CA ILE A 6 -44.48 -21.04 -43.62
C ILE A 6 -43.05 -21.06 -43.16
N ILE A 7 -42.47 -19.87 -42.89
CA ILE A 7 -41.17 -19.72 -42.22
C ILE A 7 -41.40 -19.72 -40.73
N MET A 8 -41.01 -20.81 -40.02
CA MET A 8 -40.93 -20.83 -38.57
C MET A 8 -39.71 -20.07 -38.11
N PHE A 9 -39.93 -18.95 -37.43
CA PHE A 9 -38.91 -18.25 -36.68
C PHE A 9 -38.70 -18.98 -35.34
N ALA A 10 -37.57 -19.71 -35.19
CA ALA A 10 -37.15 -20.24 -33.90
C ALA A 10 -36.52 -19.08 -33.11
N ILE A 11 -37.25 -18.58 -32.11
CA ILE A 11 -36.72 -17.66 -31.09
C ILE A 11 -35.80 -18.46 -30.18
N GLY A 12 -34.53 -18.40 -30.43
CA GLY A 12 -33.51 -18.91 -29.49
C GLY A 12 -33.52 -18.01 -28.24
N ILE A 13 -34.04 -18.57 -27.15
CA ILE A 13 -33.88 -18.00 -25.82
C ILE A 13 -32.41 -18.19 -25.44
N MET A 14 -31.65 -17.10 -25.56
CA MET A 14 -30.29 -17.03 -25.06
C MET A 14 -30.37 -17.00 -23.54
N GLU A 15 -30.24 -18.17 -22.87
CA GLU A 15 -30.03 -18.24 -21.43
C GLU A 15 -28.75 -17.48 -21.10
N CYS A 16 -28.92 -16.29 -20.56
CA CYS A 16 -27.85 -15.57 -19.88
C CYS A 16 -27.49 -16.40 -18.63
N LYS A 17 -26.53 -17.28 -18.76
CA LYS A 17 -25.89 -17.91 -17.59
C LYS A 17 -25.22 -16.78 -16.81
N THR A 18 -25.87 -16.36 -15.74
CA THR A 18 -25.20 -15.60 -14.67
C THR A 18 -24.00 -16.44 -14.25
N LYS A 19 -22.78 -15.89 -14.44
CA LYS A 19 -21.60 -16.43 -13.78
C LYS A 19 -21.93 -16.42 -12.28
N GLU A 20 -22.14 -17.60 -11.70
CA GLU A 20 -22.06 -17.75 -10.26
C GLU A 20 -20.69 -17.19 -9.86
N GLU A 21 -20.68 -16.13 -9.08
CA GLU A 21 -19.51 -15.71 -8.35
C GLU A 21 -19.12 -16.90 -7.48
N LYS A 22 -18.09 -17.62 -7.90
CA LYS A 22 -17.46 -18.63 -7.03
C LYS A 22 -16.96 -17.85 -5.84
N GLY A 23 -17.63 -17.98 -4.70
CA GLY A 23 -17.15 -17.45 -3.44
C GLY A 23 -15.69 -17.90 -3.26
N LEU A 24 -14.84 -16.96 -2.84
CA LEU A 24 -13.44 -17.23 -2.54
C LEU A 24 -13.38 -18.33 -1.47
N VAL A 25 -12.69 -19.45 -1.77
CA VAL A 25 -12.59 -20.62 -0.89
C VAL A 25 -11.14 -20.79 -0.48
N GLY A 26 -10.86 -20.74 0.82
CA GLY A 26 -9.52 -20.92 1.39
C GLY A 26 -9.50 -20.52 2.86
N ASP A 27 -8.50 -21.02 3.58
CA ASP A 27 -8.30 -20.72 5.00
C ASP A 27 -7.65 -19.33 5.21
N ASN A 28 -6.90 -18.85 4.21
CA ASN A 28 -6.24 -17.55 4.17
C ASN A 28 -6.36 -16.90 2.78
N TRP A 29 -5.88 -15.66 2.62
CA TRP A 29 -6.03 -14.93 1.37
C TRP A 29 -5.17 -15.49 0.23
N ALA A 30 -4.01 -16.07 0.51
CA ALA A 30 -3.24 -16.76 -0.51
C ALA A 30 -4.07 -17.88 -1.16
N GLU A 31 -4.71 -18.73 -0.35
CA GLU A 31 -5.55 -19.81 -0.85
C GLU A 31 -6.81 -19.26 -1.57
N LYS A 32 -7.45 -18.21 -1.02
CA LYS A 32 -8.60 -17.54 -1.64
C LYS A 32 -8.27 -16.98 -3.02
N LEU A 33 -7.03 -16.52 -3.24
CA LEU A 33 -6.55 -16.02 -4.52
C LEU A 33 -6.01 -17.10 -5.46
N GLY A 34 -5.98 -18.37 -5.02
CA GLY A 34 -5.66 -19.53 -5.86
C GLY A 34 -4.24 -20.06 -5.71
N PHE A 35 -3.46 -19.57 -4.76
CA PHE A 35 -2.18 -20.16 -4.41
C PHE A 35 -2.36 -21.54 -3.76
N PRO A 36 -1.41 -22.47 -3.89
CA PRO A 36 -1.48 -23.78 -3.26
C PRO A 36 -1.64 -23.66 -1.74
N LYS A 37 -2.34 -24.65 -1.14
CA LYS A 37 -2.54 -24.70 0.31
C LYS A 37 -1.20 -24.70 1.04
N GLY A 38 -1.06 -23.79 2.02
CA GLY A 38 0.12 -23.65 2.83
C GLY A 38 1.24 -22.82 2.18
N SER A 39 0.99 -22.17 1.02
CA SER A 39 1.95 -21.24 0.42
C SER A 39 2.22 -20.06 1.34
N LYS A 40 3.49 -19.67 1.44
CA LYS A 40 3.92 -18.36 1.92
C LYS A 40 4.08 -17.47 0.69
N VAL A 41 3.29 -16.41 0.61
CA VAL A 41 3.35 -15.42 -0.47
C VAL A 41 3.84 -14.12 0.13
N VAL A 42 4.89 -13.54 -0.44
CA VAL A 42 5.48 -12.29 0.05
C VAL A 42 5.32 -11.22 -1.02
N ILE A 43 4.84 -10.06 -0.60
CA ILE A 43 4.88 -8.82 -1.38
C ILE A 43 6.00 -7.97 -0.77
N LEU A 44 7.08 -7.74 -1.52
CA LEU A 44 8.09 -6.76 -1.18
C LEU A 44 7.62 -5.40 -1.71
N HIS A 45 7.34 -4.49 -0.80
CA HIS A 45 6.67 -3.22 -1.10
C HIS A 45 7.53 -2.02 -0.69
N ALA A 46 7.85 -1.16 -1.66
CA ALA A 46 8.66 0.03 -1.43
C ALA A 46 7.78 1.24 -1.09
N ASP A 47 7.88 1.73 0.14
CA ASP A 47 7.23 2.95 0.62
C ASP A 47 8.04 4.21 0.34
N ASP A 48 7.42 5.37 0.55
CA ASP A 48 8.00 6.72 0.46
C ASP A 48 8.51 7.10 -0.94
N ILE A 49 8.04 6.49 -2.01
CA ILE A 49 8.44 6.87 -3.36
C ILE A 49 7.82 8.23 -3.73
N GLY A 50 8.52 9.04 -4.50
CA GLY A 50 8.12 10.42 -4.75
C GLY A 50 8.48 11.39 -3.63
N MET A 51 8.96 10.91 -2.48
CA MET A 51 9.41 11.74 -1.37
C MET A 51 10.62 12.59 -1.79
N CYS A 52 11.63 11.96 -2.34
CA CYS A 52 12.82 12.62 -2.89
C CYS A 52 13.33 11.86 -4.12
N SER A 53 14.22 12.46 -4.91
CA SER A 53 14.76 11.82 -6.11
C SER A 53 15.54 10.55 -5.79
N GLU A 54 16.16 10.49 -4.62
CA GLU A 54 16.92 9.34 -4.15
C GLU A 54 16.03 8.11 -3.92
N ALA A 55 14.78 8.32 -3.50
CA ALA A 55 13.80 7.23 -3.36
C ALA A 55 13.36 6.71 -4.73
N ASN A 56 13.03 7.62 -5.68
CA ASN A 56 12.68 7.24 -7.05
C ASN A 56 13.80 6.43 -7.70
N GLN A 57 15.03 6.96 -7.68
CA GLN A 57 16.21 6.31 -8.27
C GLN A 57 16.52 4.93 -7.67
N ALA A 58 16.13 4.66 -6.43
CA ALA A 58 16.32 3.38 -5.80
C ALA A 58 15.21 2.36 -6.16
N ALA A 59 13.94 2.81 -6.25
CA ALA A 59 12.81 1.93 -6.50
C ALA A 59 12.68 1.53 -7.98
N GLU A 60 12.92 2.45 -8.91
CA GLU A 60 12.76 2.20 -10.35
C GLU A 60 13.53 0.96 -10.86
N PRO A 61 14.84 0.78 -10.56
CA PRO A 61 15.56 -0.41 -10.99
C PRO A 61 15.04 -1.70 -10.35
N TYR A 62 14.58 -1.64 -9.09
CA TYR A 62 14.02 -2.79 -8.40
C TYR A 62 12.76 -3.31 -9.08
N LEU A 63 11.86 -2.40 -9.46
CA LEU A 63 10.63 -2.71 -10.17
C LEU A 63 10.94 -3.27 -11.56
N LEU A 64 11.75 -2.56 -12.36
CA LEU A 64 12.10 -2.96 -13.73
C LEU A 64 12.82 -4.32 -13.84
N ASN A 65 13.48 -4.74 -12.78
CA ASN A 65 14.21 -6.02 -12.72
C ASN A 65 13.41 -7.14 -12.05
N ASP A 66 12.14 -6.91 -11.68
CA ASP A 66 11.31 -7.85 -10.92
C ASP A 66 11.93 -8.26 -9.57
N GLU A 67 12.78 -7.40 -8.98
CA GLU A 67 13.43 -7.65 -7.69
C GLU A 67 12.49 -7.36 -6.52
N ILE A 68 11.49 -6.51 -6.73
CA ILE A 68 10.35 -6.27 -5.84
C ILE A 68 9.05 -6.30 -6.64
N GLN A 69 7.91 -6.44 -5.96
CA GLN A 69 6.63 -6.61 -6.62
C GLN A 69 5.81 -5.33 -6.67
N SER A 70 6.05 -4.36 -5.77
CA SER A 70 5.14 -3.24 -5.58
C SER A 70 5.83 -2.03 -4.97
N ALA A 71 5.28 -0.83 -5.22
CA ALA A 71 5.71 0.41 -4.57
C ALA A 71 4.53 1.35 -4.40
N ALA A 72 4.63 2.30 -3.46
CA ALA A 72 3.63 3.35 -3.28
C ALA A 72 4.24 4.75 -3.18
N ALA A 73 3.57 5.71 -3.84
CA ALA A 73 4.07 7.07 -4.01
C ALA A 73 3.33 8.09 -3.15
N MET A 74 4.10 9.02 -2.56
CA MET A 74 3.64 10.11 -1.70
C MET A 74 3.22 11.33 -2.53
N VAL A 75 1.93 11.50 -2.78
CA VAL A 75 1.38 12.52 -3.69
C VAL A 75 1.73 13.97 -3.28
N PRO A 76 1.74 14.35 -1.99
CA PRO A 76 2.07 15.73 -1.61
C PRO A 76 3.56 16.05 -1.70
N CYS A 77 4.42 15.09 -1.98
CA CYS A 77 5.87 15.25 -1.96
C CYS A 77 6.44 15.81 -3.26
N PRO A 78 7.61 16.50 -3.20
CA PRO A 78 8.16 17.26 -4.32
C PRO A 78 8.52 16.43 -5.57
N TRP A 79 8.79 15.13 -5.43
CA TRP A 79 9.23 14.26 -6.52
C TRP A 79 8.15 13.29 -7.01
N PHE A 80 6.91 13.49 -6.53
CA PHE A 80 5.77 12.67 -6.95
C PHE A 80 5.51 12.77 -8.47
N ASP A 81 5.51 13.98 -9.04
CA ASP A 81 5.17 14.17 -10.45
C ASP A 81 6.14 13.45 -11.38
N GLU A 82 7.45 13.43 -11.04
CA GLU A 82 8.47 12.66 -11.78
C GLU A 82 8.17 11.16 -11.73
N PHE A 83 7.89 10.64 -10.53
CA PHE A 83 7.59 9.22 -10.39
C PHE A 83 6.26 8.84 -11.05
N ALA A 84 5.26 9.70 -11.00
CA ALA A 84 3.98 9.49 -11.69
C ALA A 84 4.18 9.41 -13.21
N GLU A 85 5.04 10.25 -13.81
CA GLU A 85 5.40 10.15 -15.23
C GLU A 85 6.10 8.81 -15.53
N TRP A 86 6.99 8.38 -14.65
CA TRP A 86 7.64 7.07 -14.78
C TRP A 86 6.62 5.92 -14.71
N ALA A 87 5.69 5.93 -13.74
CA ALA A 87 4.64 4.92 -13.59
C ALA A 87 3.71 4.85 -14.82
N ILE A 88 3.32 6.00 -15.39
CA ILE A 88 2.54 6.07 -16.63
C ILE A 88 3.27 5.37 -17.79
N ASN A 89 4.60 5.51 -17.88
CA ASN A 89 5.40 4.89 -18.91
C ASN A 89 5.72 3.41 -18.65
N ASN A 90 5.45 2.91 -17.44
CA ASN A 90 5.67 1.52 -17.04
C ASN A 90 4.38 0.90 -16.45
N PRO A 91 3.29 0.81 -17.24
CA PRO A 91 1.96 0.42 -16.78
C PRO A 91 1.82 -1.06 -16.39
N GLN A 92 2.89 -1.83 -16.48
CA GLN A 92 2.95 -3.23 -16.04
C GLN A 92 3.39 -3.35 -14.56
N GLU A 93 3.96 -2.29 -13.99
CA GLU A 93 4.40 -2.27 -12.62
C GLU A 93 3.22 -2.00 -11.67
N ASP A 94 3.20 -2.67 -10.53
CA ASP A 94 2.19 -2.49 -9.48
C ASP A 94 2.57 -1.28 -8.61
N ILE A 95 1.95 -0.14 -8.91
CA ILE A 95 2.24 1.12 -8.21
C ILE A 95 0.99 1.67 -7.55
N GLY A 96 1.08 1.87 -6.23
CA GLY A 96 0.04 2.46 -5.39
C GLY A 96 0.29 3.91 -5.00
N LEU A 97 -0.59 4.41 -4.13
CA LEU A 97 -0.39 5.69 -3.44
C LEU A 97 -0.18 5.47 -1.96
N HIS A 98 0.92 5.99 -1.45
CA HIS A 98 1.24 6.10 -0.03
C HIS A 98 0.55 7.33 0.54
N LEU A 99 -0.73 7.18 0.93
CA LEU A 99 -1.59 8.29 1.37
C LEU A 99 -0.99 8.98 2.58
N THR A 100 -0.60 10.23 2.39
CA THR A 100 0.27 10.96 3.28
C THR A 100 -0.47 12.10 3.98
N LEU A 101 -0.51 12.06 5.31
CA LEU A 101 -1.16 13.05 6.17
C LEU A 101 -0.19 13.71 7.16
N THR A 102 1.09 13.35 7.08
CA THR A 102 2.16 13.86 7.93
C THR A 102 3.34 14.36 7.09
N SER A 103 4.20 15.16 7.68
CA SER A 103 5.43 15.69 7.07
C SER A 103 6.51 15.77 8.17
N GLU A 104 7.20 14.65 8.42
CA GLU A 104 7.91 14.38 9.66
C GLU A 104 9.28 15.04 9.79
N TRP A 105 9.93 15.41 8.67
CA TRP A 105 11.30 15.94 8.73
C TRP A 105 11.37 17.42 9.09
N GLN A 106 12.49 17.87 9.61
CA GLN A 106 12.65 19.24 10.13
C GLN A 106 12.83 20.28 9.04
N THR A 107 13.58 19.93 8.00
CA THR A 107 14.02 20.88 6.95
C THR A 107 13.43 20.57 5.57
N TYR A 108 12.70 19.48 5.45
CA TYR A 108 12.12 19.00 4.20
C TYR A 108 10.65 18.68 4.43
N ARG A 109 9.79 19.66 4.15
CA ARG A 109 8.38 19.66 4.52
C ARG A 109 7.47 19.84 3.32
N TRP A 110 6.28 19.31 3.39
CA TRP A 110 5.22 19.46 2.40
C TRP A 110 3.87 19.76 3.06
N GLY A 111 2.98 20.40 2.30
CA GLY A 111 1.61 20.69 2.68
C GLY A 111 0.63 19.68 2.09
N PRO A 112 -0.68 19.83 2.32
CA PRO A 112 -1.72 19.00 1.73
C PRO A 112 -1.84 19.24 0.21
N VAL A 113 -2.40 18.26 -0.49
CA VAL A 113 -2.80 18.37 -1.91
C VAL A 113 -4.08 19.18 -2.07
N SER A 114 -5.01 19.03 -1.14
CA SER A 114 -6.28 19.77 -1.10
C SER A 114 -6.07 21.25 -0.73
N ASP A 115 -7.11 22.09 -0.94
CA ASP A 115 -7.06 23.48 -0.46
C ASP A 115 -6.85 23.49 1.06
N PRO A 116 -5.75 24.12 1.56
CA PRO A 116 -5.47 24.25 2.99
C PRO A 116 -6.65 24.78 3.83
N LYS A 117 -7.52 25.58 3.24
CA LYS A 117 -8.71 26.10 3.93
C LYS A 117 -9.78 25.05 4.16
N SER A 118 -9.76 23.96 3.40
CA SER A 118 -10.71 22.85 3.52
C SER A 118 -10.27 21.82 4.54
N VAL A 119 -8.99 21.83 4.93
CA VAL A 119 -8.38 20.85 5.83
C VAL A 119 -7.50 21.52 6.92
N PRO A 120 -8.01 22.57 7.60
CA PRO A 120 -7.21 23.33 8.56
C PRO A 120 -6.66 22.49 9.71
N GLY A 121 -7.33 21.40 10.09
CA GLY A 121 -6.87 20.48 11.13
C GLY A 121 -5.69 19.62 10.72
N LEU A 122 -5.42 19.45 9.43
CA LEU A 122 -4.24 18.73 8.92
C LEU A 122 -2.98 19.59 8.91
N ILE A 123 -3.10 20.90 9.14
CA ILE A 123 -2.03 21.86 8.95
C ILE A 123 -1.49 22.35 10.30
N ASP A 124 -0.17 22.28 10.45
CA ASP A 124 0.53 22.78 11.62
C ASP A 124 0.69 24.33 11.58
N PRO A 125 1.15 24.95 12.66
CA PRO A 125 1.35 26.41 12.73
C PRO A 125 2.33 26.98 11.68
N ASP A 126 3.19 26.14 11.09
CA ASP A 126 4.17 26.55 10.08
C ASP A 126 3.60 26.44 8.64
N GLY A 127 2.38 25.89 8.50
CA GLY A 127 1.67 25.78 7.21
C GLY A 127 1.91 24.48 6.44
N PHE A 128 2.46 23.46 7.08
CA PHE A 128 2.70 22.13 6.52
C PHE A 128 1.79 21.09 7.17
N LEU A 129 1.76 19.88 6.64
CA LEU A 129 1.17 18.74 7.36
C LEU A 129 1.91 18.52 8.68
N TRP A 130 1.23 17.99 9.70
CA TRP A 130 1.82 17.74 11.01
C TRP A 130 3.06 16.83 10.94
N HIS A 131 4.02 17.04 11.84
CA HIS A 131 5.23 16.19 11.92
C HIS A 131 4.93 14.75 12.31
N GLU A 132 3.89 14.54 13.11
CA GLU A 132 3.62 13.25 13.73
C GLU A 132 2.13 12.91 13.66
N VAL A 133 1.83 11.61 13.66
CA VAL A 133 0.46 11.07 13.68
C VAL A 133 -0.37 11.66 14.82
N VAL A 134 0.23 11.85 16.01
CA VAL A 134 -0.47 12.43 17.16
C VAL A 134 -0.95 13.86 16.90
N GLY A 135 -0.23 14.64 16.09
CA GLY A 135 -0.65 15.97 15.65
C GLY A 135 -1.93 15.87 14.80
N VAL A 136 -1.96 14.99 13.82
CA VAL A 136 -3.15 14.72 12.99
C VAL A 136 -4.33 14.26 13.84
N VAL A 137 -4.12 13.28 14.72
CA VAL A 137 -5.16 12.69 15.59
C VAL A 137 -5.81 13.76 16.51
N ASN A 138 -5.03 14.71 16.99
CA ASN A 138 -5.50 15.72 17.93
C ASN A 138 -6.21 16.92 17.27
N HIS A 139 -5.99 17.16 15.96
CA HIS A 139 -6.47 18.38 15.31
C HIS A 139 -7.40 18.12 14.13
N ALA A 140 -7.16 17.07 13.32
CA ALA A 140 -7.94 16.83 12.13
C ALA A 140 -9.24 16.06 12.42
N THR A 141 -10.29 16.39 11.70
CA THR A 141 -11.53 15.61 11.65
C THR A 141 -11.44 14.52 10.59
N ALA A 142 -12.29 13.49 10.69
CA ALA A 142 -12.35 12.45 9.66
C ALA A 142 -12.80 13.01 8.29
N GLU A 143 -13.61 14.07 8.29
CA GLU A 143 -14.04 14.77 7.06
C GLU A 143 -12.85 15.45 6.36
N GLU A 144 -11.97 16.11 7.11
CA GLU A 144 -10.74 16.71 6.57
C GLU A 144 -9.80 15.66 6.03
N VAL A 145 -9.65 14.52 6.73
CA VAL A 145 -8.88 13.36 6.26
C VAL A 145 -9.48 12.81 4.97
N GLU A 146 -10.82 12.63 4.87
CA GLU A 146 -11.47 12.16 3.65
C GLU A 146 -11.24 13.12 2.47
N ILE A 147 -11.32 14.44 2.70
CA ILE A 147 -11.05 15.45 1.67
C ILE A 147 -9.63 15.29 1.14
N GLU A 148 -8.64 15.18 2.02
CA GLU A 148 -7.25 15.10 1.62
C GLU A 148 -6.90 13.81 0.89
N ILE A 149 -7.31 12.64 1.41
CA ILE A 149 -6.98 11.36 0.75
C ILE A 149 -7.65 11.26 -0.62
N ARG A 150 -8.86 11.79 -0.78
CA ARG A 150 -9.51 11.86 -2.10
C ARG A 150 -8.79 12.81 -3.04
N ALA A 151 -8.31 13.96 -2.54
CA ALA A 151 -7.53 14.89 -3.35
C ALA A 151 -6.23 14.25 -3.85
N GLN A 152 -5.56 13.45 -3.03
CA GLN A 152 -4.37 12.70 -3.44
C GLN A 152 -4.69 11.67 -4.53
N ILE A 153 -5.75 10.88 -4.38
CA ILE A 153 -6.19 9.91 -5.39
C ILE A 153 -6.58 10.63 -6.70
N GLU A 154 -7.35 11.69 -6.60
CA GLU A 154 -7.82 12.44 -7.78
C GLU A 154 -6.68 13.14 -8.51
N ARG A 155 -5.68 13.68 -7.80
CA ARG A 155 -4.48 14.26 -8.42
C ARG A 155 -3.73 13.23 -9.27
N SER A 156 -3.52 12.04 -8.74
CA SER A 156 -2.88 10.94 -9.45
C SER A 156 -3.64 10.57 -10.74
N ILE A 157 -4.97 10.41 -10.64
CA ILE A 157 -5.83 10.09 -11.77
C ILE A 157 -5.82 11.22 -12.82
N GLN A 158 -5.81 12.49 -12.40
CA GLN A 158 -5.76 13.65 -13.30
C GLN A 158 -4.44 13.75 -14.07
N LEU A 159 -3.33 13.28 -13.50
CA LEU A 159 -2.04 13.15 -14.19
C LEU A 159 -2.03 12.00 -15.22
N GLY A 160 -3.03 11.13 -15.20
CA GLY A 160 -3.14 9.96 -16.07
C GLY A 160 -2.63 8.67 -15.44
N TYR A 161 -2.26 8.70 -14.16
CA TYR A 161 -1.83 7.57 -13.38
C TYR A 161 -2.95 7.13 -12.41
N ARG A 162 -3.60 5.99 -12.71
CA ARG A 162 -4.56 5.36 -11.81
C ARG A 162 -3.81 4.37 -10.91
N PRO A 163 -3.80 4.57 -9.58
CA PRO A 163 -3.07 3.68 -8.70
C PRO A 163 -3.70 2.28 -8.64
N ASP A 164 -2.87 1.25 -8.52
CA ASP A 164 -3.28 -0.14 -8.41
C ASP A 164 -3.76 -0.48 -7.00
N HIS A 165 -3.24 0.21 -5.99
CA HIS A 165 -3.64 0.09 -4.59
C HIS A 165 -3.41 1.41 -3.85
N ILE A 166 -3.87 1.47 -2.61
CA ILE A 166 -3.58 2.57 -1.67
C ILE A 166 -3.17 2.01 -0.31
N ASP A 167 -2.25 2.67 0.33
CA ASP A 167 -1.81 2.38 1.69
C ASP A 167 -1.72 3.64 2.56
N THR A 168 -0.99 3.66 3.67
CA THR A 168 -1.00 4.78 4.60
C THR A 168 0.37 5.08 5.20
N HIS A 169 0.92 6.25 4.90
CA HIS A 169 2.16 6.75 5.48
C HIS A 169 2.05 6.83 7.02
N MET A 170 3.08 6.30 7.71
CA MET A 170 3.17 6.23 9.17
C MET A 170 1.96 5.57 9.87
N GLY A 171 1.15 4.79 9.15
CA GLY A 171 -0.06 4.16 9.69
C GLY A 171 -1.13 5.15 10.13
N THR A 172 -1.10 6.40 9.67
CA THR A 172 -1.95 7.49 10.13
C THR A 172 -3.44 7.17 10.00
N LEU A 173 -3.85 6.51 8.90
CA LEU A 173 -5.24 6.15 8.67
C LEU A 173 -5.77 5.02 9.57
N TYR A 174 -4.88 4.31 10.28
CA TYR A 174 -5.24 3.32 11.29
C TYR A 174 -5.22 3.86 12.72
N SER A 175 -4.84 5.13 12.92
CA SER A 175 -4.71 5.74 14.24
C SER A 175 -6.05 6.05 14.93
N ARG A 176 -7.16 6.10 14.15
CA ARG A 176 -8.54 6.31 14.63
C ARG A 176 -9.53 5.48 13.81
N ALA A 177 -10.59 5.00 14.45
CA ALA A 177 -11.62 4.20 13.78
C ALA A 177 -12.34 4.96 12.65
N ASP A 178 -12.63 6.25 12.85
CA ASP A 178 -13.28 7.10 11.86
C ASP A 178 -12.33 7.45 10.67
N TYR A 179 -11.01 7.51 10.88
CA TYR A 179 -10.03 7.63 9.79
C TYR A 179 -9.98 6.34 8.96
N ALA A 180 -9.91 5.19 9.61
CA ALA A 180 -9.96 3.91 8.92
C ALA A 180 -11.26 3.76 8.10
N TYR A 181 -12.40 4.20 8.64
CA TYR A 181 -13.67 4.20 7.92
C TYR A 181 -13.60 5.00 6.61
N VAL A 182 -13.14 6.25 6.64
CA VAL A 182 -13.06 7.08 5.42
C VAL A 182 -12.02 6.57 4.43
N TYR A 183 -10.94 5.94 4.91
CA TYR A 183 -9.93 5.30 4.08
C TYR A 183 -10.52 4.12 3.26
N PHE A 184 -11.18 3.17 3.93
CA PHE A 184 -11.79 2.03 3.24
C PHE A 184 -12.99 2.44 2.39
N LYS A 185 -13.74 3.48 2.82
CA LYS A 185 -14.80 4.06 2.01
C LYS A 185 -14.24 4.62 0.70
N ALA A 186 -13.13 5.37 0.75
CA ALA A 186 -12.46 5.87 -0.44
C ALA A 186 -11.99 4.72 -1.34
N ALA A 187 -11.34 3.68 -0.78
CA ALA A 187 -10.93 2.49 -1.51
C ALA A 187 -12.09 1.85 -2.30
N MET A 188 -13.23 1.67 -1.65
CA MET A 188 -14.44 1.10 -2.29
C MET A 188 -15.03 2.04 -3.33
N ASP A 189 -15.14 3.35 -3.04
CA ASP A 189 -15.73 4.34 -3.95
C ASP A 189 -14.93 4.44 -5.27
N TYR A 190 -13.59 4.37 -5.20
CA TYR A 190 -12.72 4.39 -6.37
C TYR A 190 -12.48 2.98 -6.95
N ASN A 191 -12.92 1.93 -6.27
CA ASN A 191 -12.61 0.53 -6.59
C ASN A 191 -11.11 0.32 -6.76
N ILE A 192 -10.33 0.77 -5.77
CA ILE A 192 -8.87 0.62 -5.64
C ILE A 192 -8.62 -0.17 -4.36
N PRO A 193 -7.91 -1.32 -4.39
CA PRO A 193 -7.57 -2.06 -3.19
C PRO A 193 -6.83 -1.19 -2.17
N ALA A 194 -7.24 -1.30 -0.91
CA ALA A 194 -6.50 -0.72 0.20
C ALA A 194 -5.60 -1.78 0.83
N MET A 195 -4.45 -1.39 1.37
CA MET A 195 -3.69 -2.22 2.28
C MET A 195 -4.57 -2.51 3.49
N ALA A 196 -5.14 -3.69 3.51
CA ALA A 196 -6.09 -4.16 4.51
C ALA A 196 -5.64 -5.53 5.02
N ILE A 197 -5.60 -5.70 6.34
CA ILE A 197 -5.17 -6.95 6.98
C ILE A 197 -6.41 -7.69 7.47
N GLU A 198 -6.49 -9.01 7.23
CA GLU A 198 -7.59 -9.83 7.75
C GLU A 198 -7.54 -9.86 9.29
N PHE A 199 -8.59 -9.41 9.95
CA PHE A 199 -8.64 -9.38 11.41
C PHE A 199 -9.01 -10.74 12.00
N THR A 200 -8.03 -11.68 12.01
CA THR A 200 -8.15 -12.86 12.86
C THR A 200 -7.94 -12.47 14.33
N PRO A 201 -8.38 -13.29 15.30
CA PRO A 201 -8.14 -13.04 16.72
C PRO A 201 -6.65 -12.80 17.03
N GLU A 202 -5.75 -13.54 16.40
CA GLU A 202 -4.29 -13.45 16.57
C GLU A 202 -3.75 -12.11 16.04
N ILE A 203 -4.20 -11.68 14.86
CA ILE A 203 -3.82 -10.40 14.25
C ILE A 203 -4.34 -9.24 15.10
N VAL A 204 -5.57 -9.30 15.58
CA VAL A 204 -6.14 -8.28 16.47
C VAL A 204 -5.33 -8.16 17.76
N GLU A 205 -4.94 -9.28 18.40
CA GLU A 205 -4.11 -9.29 19.60
C GLU A 205 -2.72 -8.69 19.31
N LYS A 206 -2.08 -9.10 18.19
CA LYS A 206 -0.78 -8.58 17.74
C LYS A 206 -0.80 -7.05 17.63
N PHE A 207 -1.75 -6.48 16.88
CA PHE A 207 -1.79 -5.03 16.64
C PHE A 207 -2.25 -4.24 17.86
N ARG A 208 -3.18 -4.75 18.67
CA ARG A 208 -3.52 -4.15 19.97
C ARG A 208 -2.31 -4.11 20.90
N GLY A 209 -1.50 -5.17 20.91
CA GLY A 209 -0.23 -5.24 21.65
C GLY A 209 0.82 -4.24 21.17
N GLN A 210 0.77 -3.82 19.93
CA GLN A 210 1.62 -2.78 19.33
C GLN A 210 1.07 -1.36 19.55
N GLY A 211 -0.12 -1.21 20.19
CA GLY A 211 -0.72 0.08 20.52
C GLY A 211 -1.71 0.61 19.49
N TYR A 212 -2.04 -0.15 18.45
CA TYR A 212 -3.09 0.25 17.50
C TYR A 212 -4.47 0.14 18.14
N PRO A 213 -5.36 1.17 17.95
CA PRO A 213 -6.67 1.22 18.58
C PRO A 213 -7.71 0.39 17.84
N ILE A 214 -7.46 -0.93 17.68
CA ILE A 214 -8.39 -1.83 16.98
C ILE A 214 -9.65 -2.02 17.84
N THR A 215 -10.77 -1.43 17.45
CA THR A 215 -12.07 -1.56 18.12
C THR A 215 -12.92 -2.65 17.46
N ASP A 216 -13.93 -3.13 18.20
CA ASP A 216 -14.87 -4.11 17.65
C ASP A 216 -15.68 -3.53 16.49
N GLU A 217 -15.97 -2.22 16.51
CA GLU A 217 -16.61 -1.50 15.42
C GLU A 217 -15.74 -1.49 14.16
N MET A 218 -14.42 -1.26 14.30
CA MET A 218 -13.48 -1.39 13.18
C MET A 218 -13.51 -2.81 12.61
N ILE A 219 -13.46 -3.84 13.44
CA ILE A 219 -13.50 -5.23 12.99
C ILE A 219 -14.78 -5.52 12.20
N GLU A 220 -15.94 -5.07 12.71
CA GLU A 220 -17.22 -5.26 12.01
C GLU A 220 -17.23 -4.55 10.65
N PHE A 221 -16.71 -3.33 10.59
CA PHE A 221 -16.59 -2.60 9.33
C PHE A 221 -15.62 -3.26 8.35
N PHE A 222 -14.46 -3.70 8.81
CA PHE A 222 -13.47 -4.43 7.99
C PHE A 222 -14.01 -5.74 7.41
N ASN A 223 -14.93 -6.40 8.11
CA ASN A 223 -15.61 -7.59 7.59
C ASN A 223 -16.51 -7.30 6.38
N GLN A 224 -16.91 -6.03 6.18
CA GLN A 224 -17.69 -5.59 5.01
C GLN A 224 -16.79 -5.22 3.82
N TYR A 225 -15.49 -5.05 4.02
CA TYR A 225 -14.55 -4.75 2.94
C TYR A 225 -14.38 -5.98 2.04
N SER A 226 -14.80 -5.86 0.77
CA SER A 226 -14.96 -6.98 -0.15
C SER A 226 -13.76 -7.22 -1.08
N LEU A 227 -12.80 -6.30 -1.12
CA LEU A 227 -11.58 -6.47 -1.92
C LEU A 227 -10.56 -7.36 -1.19
N PRO A 228 -9.54 -7.89 -1.88
CA PRO A 228 -8.50 -8.72 -1.27
C PRO A 228 -7.82 -8.05 -0.07
N LYS A 229 -7.39 -8.88 0.88
CA LYS A 229 -6.68 -8.45 2.09
C LYS A 229 -5.36 -9.19 2.24
N LEU A 230 -4.49 -8.68 3.07
CA LEU A 230 -3.28 -9.35 3.52
C LEU A 230 -3.61 -10.30 4.69
N ASP A 231 -2.86 -11.37 4.82
CA ASP A 231 -2.93 -12.25 6.00
C ASP A 231 -2.01 -11.73 7.12
N ASP A 232 -0.89 -11.06 6.78
CA ASP A 232 -0.01 -10.40 7.75
C ASP A 232 0.76 -9.23 7.12
N PHE A 233 1.40 -8.43 7.97
CA PHE A 233 2.12 -7.22 7.60
C PHE A 233 3.36 -7.02 8.46
N PHE A 234 4.47 -6.63 7.83
CA PHE A 234 5.77 -6.41 8.47
C PHE A 234 6.51 -5.23 7.82
N SER A 235 7.51 -4.73 8.53
CA SER A 235 8.53 -3.85 7.97
C SER A 235 9.86 -4.59 7.93
N VAL A 236 10.71 -4.28 6.95
CA VAL A 236 12.10 -4.74 6.95
C VAL A 236 12.75 -4.28 8.25
N PRO A 237 13.34 -5.20 9.03
CA PRO A 237 13.91 -4.87 10.33
C PRO A 237 15.11 -3.93 10.22
N GLN A 238 15.32 -3.11 11.24
CA GLN A 238 16.53 -2.31 11.36
C GLN A 238 17.72 -3.16 11.86
N GLY A 239 18.92 -2.75 11.52
CA GLY A 239 20.17 -3.34 12.02
C GLY A 239 21.20 -2.26 12.34
N ASN A 240 22.19 -2.59 13.16
CA ASN A 240 23.33 -1.70 13.41
C ASN A 240 24.39 -1.83 12.30
N THR A 241 24.39 -2.95 11.58
CA THR A 241 25.17 -3.19 10.37
C THR A 241 24.29 -3.81 9.29
N TYR A 242 24.75 -3.79 8.04
CA TYR A 242 24.04 -4.41 6.94
C TYR A 242 23.88 -5.93 7.12
N GLU A 243 24.92 -6.60 7.61
CA GLU A 243 24.92 -8.03 7.89
C GLU A 243 23.93 -8.39 9.00
N GLU A 244 23.85 -7.57 10.07
CA GLU A 244 22.86 -7.74 11.13
C GLU A 244 21.43 -7.58 10.59
N LYS A 245 21.19 -6.53 9.76
CA LYS A 245 19.89 -6.29 9.12
C LYS A 245 19.44 -7.50 8.30
N ILE A 246 20.32 -8.05 7.45
CA ILE A 246 20.03 -9.26 6.67
C ILE A 246 19.74 -10.46 7.57
N ALA A 247 20.54 -10.66 8.62
CA ALA A 247 20.35 -11.80 9.53
C ALA A 247 18.97 -11.73 10.24
N ILE A 248 18.53 -10.53 10.66
CA ILE A 248 17.22 -10.36 11.27
C ILE A 248 16.10 -10.52 10.22
N PHE A 249 16.31 -10.05 8.99
CA PHE A 249 15.36 -10.26 7.90
C PHE A 249 15.19 -11.75 7.58
N PHE A 250 16.26 -12.54 7.57
CA PHE A 250 16.17 -13.99 7.39
C PHE A 250 15.33 -14.67 8.49
N GLN A 251 15.46 -14.22 9.74
CA GLN A 251 14.62 -14.70 10.83
C GLN A 251 13.14 -14.33 10.62
N LEU A 252 12.88 -13.12 10.13
CA LEU A 252 11.52 -12.69 9.77
C LEU A 252 10.92 -13.63 8.71
N ILE A 253 11.61 -13.86 7.59
CA ILE A 253 11.15 -14.73 6.50
C ILE A 253 10.87 -16.15 7.01
N GLN A 254 11.73 -16.71 7.84
CA GLN A 254 11.52 -18.04 8.43
C GLN A 254 10.30 -18.10 9.35
N SER A 255 9.98 -17.00 10.02
CA SER A 255 8.85 -16.90 10.96
C SER A 255 7.49 -16.70 10.29
N LEU A 256 7.44 -16.39 8.98
CA LEU A 256 6.19 -16.14 8.28
C LEU A 256 5.27 -17.36 8.33
N ASN A 257 3.99 -17.11 8.55
CA ASN A 257 2.93 -18.10 8.41
C ASN A 257 2.51 -18.28 6.94
N PRO A 258 1.86 -19.37 6.56
CA PRO A 258 1.18 -19.47 5.28
C PRO A 258 0.13 -18.36 5.11
N GLY A 259 0.10 -17.76 3.92
CA GLY A 259 -0.75 -16.62 3.61
C GLY A 259 0.00 -15.58 2.80
N ILE A 260 -0.62 -14.42 2.59
CA ILE A 260 0.01 -13.25 1.95
C ILE A 260 0.55 -12.34 3.04
N SER A 261 1.87 -12.16 3.08
CA SER A 261 2.54 -11.19 3.94
C SER A 261 3.11 -10.07 3.10
N GLU A 262 2.75 -8.82 3.41
CA GLU A 262 3.42 -7.65 2.86
C GLU A 262 4.58 -7.25 3.78
N ILE A 263 5.73 -6.97 3.17
CA ILE A 263 6.94 -6.52 3.88
C ILE A 263 7.36 -5.18 3.28
N ILE A 264 7.07 -4.10 4.00
CA ILE A 264 7.42 -2.75 3.56
C ILE A 264 8.87 -2.41 3.84
N PHE A 265 9.44 -1.53 3.00
CA PHE A 265 10.77 -0.98 3.16
C PHE A 265 10.88 0.38 2.44
N HIS A 266 11.95 1.14 2.72
CA HIS A 266 12.08 2.52 2.29
C HIS A 266 13.39 2.75 1.54
N PRO A 267 13.54 2.33 0.28
CA PRO A 267 14.81 2.40 -0.43
C PRO A 267 15.19 3.83 -0.79
N SER A 268 16.47 4.16 -0.73
CA SER A 268 16.98 5.42 -1.26
C SER A 268 18.46 5.27 -1.64
N VAL A 269 18.92 5.95 -2.71
CA VAL A 269 20.34 6.01 -3.05
C VAL A 269 21.09 6.98 -2.12
N GLU A 270 22.35 6.68 -1.82
CA GLU A 270 23.15 7.51 -0.92
C GLU A 270 23.57 8.82 -1.59
N THR A 271 23.16 9.95 -1.01
CA THR A 271 23.60 11.30 -1.38
C THR A 271 23.72 12.19 -0.14
N GLU A 272 24.41 13.31 -0.26
CA GLU A 272 24.45 14.33 0.81
C GLU A 272 23.07 14.98 1.01
N ASN A 273 22.23 15.04 -0.04
CA ASN A 273 20.86 15.52 0.07
C ASN A 273 20.01 14.59 0.96
N LEU A 274 20.05 13.29 0.74
CA LEU A 274 19.33 12.30 1.58
C LEU A 274 19.74 12.41 3.05
N LYS A 275 21.05 12.56 3.33
CA LYS A 275 21.57 12.75 4.70
C LYS A 275 21.07 14.04 5.34
N GLY A 276 20.79 15.07 4.54
CA GLY A 276 20.17 16.32 5.00
C GLY A 276 18.67 16.21 5.25
N ILE A 277 17.99 15.26 4.60
CA ILE A 277 16.55 15.03 4.76
C ILE A 277 16.27 14.21 6.01
N THR A 278 16.91 13.04 6.17
CA THR A 278 16.55 12.07 7.20
C THR A 278 17.73 11.42 7.92
N ASN A 279 17.58 11.22 9.22
CA ASN A 279 18.54 10.48 10.04
C ASN A 279 18.52 8.96 9.78
N SER A 280 17.48 8.43 9.13
CA SER A 280 17.38 7.01 8.75
C SER A 280 18.04 6.68 7.41
N TRP A 281 18.79 7.65 6.82
CA TRP A 281 19.41 7.50 5.50
C TRP A 281 20.22 6.21 5.34
N GLN A 282 20.92 5.78 6.37
CA GLN A 282 21.74 4.57 6.31
C GLN A 282 20.91 3.29 6.14
N GLN A 283 19.76 3.20 6.84
CA GLN A 283 18.83 2.07 6.71
C GLN A 283 18.25 2.04 5.29
N ARG A 284 17.84 3.20 4.77
CA ARG A 284 17.29 3.36 3.41
C ARG A 284 18.29 2.96 2.32
N VAL A 285 19.56 3.32 2.49
CA VAL A 285 20.64 2.93 1.57
C VAL A 285 20.88 1.42 1.61
N TRP A 286 20.79 0.79 2.77
CA TRP A 286 20.89 -0.66 2.87
C TRP A 286 19.69 -1.36 2.22
N GLU A 287 18.52 -0.82 2.38
CA GLU A 287 17.29 -1.33 1.75
C GLU A 287 17.32 -1.18 0.22
N ALA A 288 17.98 -0.14 -0.30
CA ALA A 288 18.14 0.06 -1.75
C ALA A 288 19.07 -0.96 -2.45
N LYS A 289 19.74 -1.83 -1.72
CA LYS A 289 20.59 -2.90 -2.28
C LYS A 289 20.22 -4.31 -1.80
N MET A 290 19.32 -4.39 -0.81
CA MET A 290 19.06 -5.63 -0.08
C MET A 290 18.43 -6.69 -0.98
N PHE A 291 17.48 -6.30 -1.83
CA PHE A 291 16.71 -7.24 -2.64
C PHE A 291 17.39 -7.60 -3.98
N SER A 292 18.48 -6.91 -4.35
CA SER A 292 19.42 -7.32 -5.41
C SER A 292 20.65 -8.04 -4.87
N ASP A 293 20.77 -8.21 -3.54
CA ASP A 293 21.87 -8.96 -2.94
C ASP A 293 21.69 -10.47 -3.20
N PRO A 294 22.67 -11.15 -3.86
CA PRO A 294 22.54 -12.57 -4.17
C PRO A 294 22.27 -13.45 -2.95
N ALA A 295 22.82 -13.09 -1.77
CA ALA A 295 22.61 -13.87 -0.55
C ALA A 295 21.14 -13.79 -0.07
N VAL A 296 20.49 -12.65 -0.25
CA VAL A 296 19.07 -12.47 0.09
C VAL A 296 18.18 -13.22 -0.91
N ILE A 297 18.47 -13.10 -2.21
CA ILE A 297 17.73 -13.79 -3.27
C ILE A 297 17.82 -15.31 -3.11
N GLU A 298 19.03 -15.86 -2.94
CA GLU A 298 19.26 -17.29 -2.74
C GLU A 298 18.54 -17.81 -1.49
N PHE A 299 18.55 -17.02 -0.41
CA PHE A 299 17.86 -17.38 0.82
C PHE A 299 16.33 -17.43 0.64
N MET A 300 15.70 -16.40 0.04
CA MET A 300 14.27 -16.38 -0.21
C MET A 300 13.81 -17.53 -1.10
N GLN A 301 14.57 -17.82 -2.19
CA GLN A 301 14.31 -18.96 -3.05
C GLN A 301 14.42 -20.30 -2.30
N ALA A 302 15.37 -20.45 -1.38
CA ALA A 302 15.51 -21.64 -0.56
C ALA A 302 14.34 -21.85 0.42
N GLU A 303 13.73 -20.76 0.90
CA GLU A 303 12.52 -20.79 1.74
C GLU A 303 11.23 -20.97 0.92
N GLY A 304 11.32 -20.97 -0.42
CA GLY A 304 10.18 -21.18 -1.32
C GLY A 304 9.35 -19.94 -1.58
N ILE A 305 10.00 -18.78 -1.45
CA ILE A 305 9.42 -17.45 -1.69
C ILE A 305 10.00 -16.89 -2.98
#